data_ddbc2046180ab0b76ca471719f693f46
#
_entry.id   ddbc2046180ab0b76ca471719f693f46
#
_cell.length_a   1.000
_cell.length_b   1.000
_cell.length_c   1.000
_cell.angle_alpha   90.00
_cell.angle_beta   90.00
_cell.angle_gamma   90.00
#
_symmetry.space_group_name_H-M   'P 1'
#
loop_
_entity.id
_entity.type
_entity.pdbx_description
1 polymer ?
#
loop_
_entity_poly.entity_id
_entity_poly.type
_entity_poly.pdbx_seq_one_letter_code
_entity_poly.pdbx_strand_id
1 'polypeptide(L)'
;SNCIYYYHKKEGVFKKINITGIPISDIVNFFIDGNNRMWVVMKGYNRCYDIQQEAASGDITLLPQKTNLIYQTSLIYCFNDEQSLYYIDKEFNFYAFHIPTQKNEFIANLGKEIQERGKISSIVHYHNSYFVGFLMDGILLLEKQKETNHYQIQSLPINSGVFCLKKDRFQDVVWIGTDGQGVYLYSNPLYSIKSMVLSNYTEKIERPVRAIYLDDERTFWVGTKGNGILKIYDYEFDKNISDCRA
;
A
#
# COMPACT_ATOMS: atom_id res chain seq x y z
N SER A 1 22.16 -9.40 -2.85
CA SER A 1 22.27 -10.08 -1.55
C SER A 1 20.89 -10.19 -0.92
N ASN A 2 20.53 -11.39 -0.50
CA ASN A 2 19.22 -11.72 0.02
C ASN A 2 19.16 -11.45 1.53
N CYS A 3 19.07 -10.17 1.95
CA CYS A 3 19.10 -9.80 3.36
C CYS A 3 18.15 -8.63 3.61
N ILE A 4 17.57 -8.59 4.80
CA ILE A 4 16.84 -7.43 5.31
C ILE A 4 17.84 -6.55 6.05
N TYR A 5 17.76 -5.25 5.84
CA TYR A 5 18.59 -4.25 6.49
C TYR A 5 17.71 -3.22 7.19
N TYR A 6 18.22 -2.68 8.31
CA TYR A 6 17.64 -1.50 8.97
C TYR A 6 18.67 -0.38 9.03
N TYR A 7 18.19 0.86 9.03
CA TYR A 7 19.03 2.01 9.21
C TYR A 7 19.30 2.27 10.70
N HIS A 8 20.56 2.12 11.10
CA HIS A 8 20.96 2.37 12.48
C HIS A 8 21.27 3.86 12.69
N LYS A 9 20.31 4.59 13.26
CA LYS A 9 20.35 6.07 13.36
C LYS A 9 21.57 6.62 14.10
N LYS A 10 22.03 5.97 15.18
CA LYS A 10 23.18 6.44 15.98
C LYS A 10 24.50 6.31 15.24
N GLU A 11 24.68 5.29 14.44
CA GLU A 11 25.92 5.03 13.68
C GLU A 11 25.85 5.56 12.24
N GLY A 12 24.67 5.92 11.76
CA GLY A 12 24.48 6.41 10.39
C GLY A 12 24.69 5.37 9.30
N VAL A 13 24.55 4.08 9.61
CA VAL A 13 24.82 2.97 8.69
C VAL A 13 23.65 2.00 8.58
N PHE A 14 23.63 1.21 7.49
CA PHE A 14 22.69 0.10 7.37
C PHE A 14 23.27 -1.16 8.01
N LYS A 15 22.57 -1.75 8.95
CA LYS A 15 22.90 -3.02 9.60
C LYS A 15 22.00 -4.13 9.09
N LYS A 16 22.54 -5.33 8.97
CA LYS A 16 21.83 -6.52 8.52
C LYS A 16 21.02 -7.11 9.67
N ILE A 17 19.74 -7.43 9.39
CA ILE A 17 18.92 -8.26 10.27
C ILE A 17 19.11 -9.72 9.89
N ASN A 18 19.55 -10.54 10.85
CA ASN A 18 19.67 -11.98 10.67
C ASN A 18 18.36 -12.66 11.10
N ILE A 19 17.58 -13.08 10.10
CA ILE A 19 16.40 -13.92 10.32
C ILE A 19 16.76 -15.33 9.88
N THR A 20 16.98 -16.23 10.81
CA THR A 20 17.35 -17.61 10.52
C THR A 20 16.16 -18.41 9.97
N GLY A 21 16.41 -19.25 8.96
CA GLY A 21 15.43 -20.21 8.44
C GLY A 21 14.31 -19.61 7.59
N ILE A 22 14.51 -18.44 6.97
CA ILE A 22 13.59 -17.87 6.00
C ILE A 22 14.22 -17.90 4.60
N PRO A 23 13.68 -18.69 3.65
CA PRO A 23 14.05 -18.59 2.26
C PRO A 23 13.51 -17.29 1.68
N ILE A 24 14.40 -16.37 1.32
CA ILE A 24 14.02 -15.03 0.85
C ILE A 24 13.25 -15.08 -0.47
N SER A 25 13.48 -16.10 -1.30
CA SER A 25 12.71 -16.36 -2.53
C SER A 25 11.20 -16.56 -2.29
N ASP A 26 10.81 -16.89 -1.07
CA ASP A 26 9.42 -17.17 -0.71
C ASP A 26 8.72 -15.98 -0.05
N ILE A 27 9.47 -14.90 0.24
CA ILE A 27 8.88 -13.68 0.81
C ILE A 27 8.02 -12.99 -0.26
N VAL A 28 6.75 -12.83 0.05
CA VAL A 28 5.78 -12.08 -0.76
C VAL A 28 5.74 -10.62 -0.31
N ASN A 29 5.77 -10.40 1.01
CA ASN A 29 5.81 -9.06 1.60
C ASN A 29 6.50 -9.08 2.97
N PHE A 30 7.07 -7.96 3.40
CA PHE A 30 7.42 -7.71 4.80
C PHE A 30 7.06 -6.27 5.17
N PHE A 31 6.60 -6.06 6.39
CA PHE A 31 6.17 -4.74 6.87
C PHE A 31 6.21 -4.66 8.39
N ILE A 32 6.09 -3.44 8.91
CA ILE A 32 5.96 -3.16 10.34
C ILE A 32 4.52 -2.69 10.57
N ASP A 33 3.84 -3.30 11.53
CA ASP A 33 2.47 -2.92 11.91
C ASP A 33 2.43 -1.78 12.95
N GLY A 34 1.24 -1.27 13.24
CA GLY A 34 1.02 -0.21 14.21
C GLY A 34 1.44 -0.53 15.66
N ASN A 35 1.74 -1.80 15.97
CA ASN A 35 2.24 -2.26 17.27
C ASN A 35 3.76 -2.50 17.27
N ASN A 36 4.48 -1.97 16.30
CA ASN A 36 5.93 -2.12 16.13
C ASN A 36 6.37 -3.59 16.00
N ARG A 37 5.55 -4.43 15.34
CA ARG A 37 5.89 -5.82 15.03
C ARG A 37 6.25 -5.95 13.56
N MET A 38 7.32 -6.69 13.27
CA MET A 38 7.71 -7.03 11.92
C MET A 38 7.00 -8.29 11.45
N TRP A 39 6.27 -8.19 10.38
CA TRP A 39 5.65 -9.31 9.67
C TRP A 39 6.47 -9.71 8.48
N VAL A 40 6.73 -11.00 8.34
CA VAL A 40 7.34 -11.60 7.16
C VAL A 40 6.31 -12.56 6.56
N VAL A 41 5.72 -12.16 5.46
CA VAL A 41 4.65 -12.90 4.77
C VAL A 41 5.26 -13.68 3.61
N MET A 42 5.11 -14.99 3.65
CA MET A 42 5.65 -15.92 2.66
C MET A 42 4.52 -16.61 1.90
N LYS A 43 4.84 -17.25 0.80
CA LYS A 43 3.83 -17.90 -0.07
C LYS A 43 2.93 -18.91 0.66
N GLY A 44 3.47 -19.69 1.58
CA GLY A 44 2.74 -20.74 2.28
C GLY A 44 2.59 -20.57 3.79
N TYR A 45 3.27 -19.61 4.40
CA TYR A 45 3.24 -19.35 5.83
C TYR A 45 3.67 -17.92 6.14
N ASN A 46 3.55 -17.51 7.40
CA ASN A 46 4.01 -16.19 7.87
C ASN A 46 4.77 -16.30 9.18
N ARG A 47 5.54 -15.28 9.49
CA ARG A 47 6.18 -15.08 10.80
C ARG A 47 5.97 -13.65 11.25
N CYS A 48 5.81 -13.50 12.56
CA CYS A 48 5.66 -12.21 13.22
C CYS A 48 6.73 -12.08 14.31
N TYR A 49 7.31 -10.90 14.46
CA TYR A 49 8.35 -10.61 15.43
C TYR A 49 8.09 -9.28 16.11
N ASP A 50 8.22 -9.22 17.42
CA ASP A 50 8.34 -7.95 18.12
C ASP A 50 9.72 -7.35 17.86
N ILE A 51 9.74 -6.06 17.51
CA ILE A 51 10.97 -5.31 17.29
C ILE A 51 11.37 -4.70 18.63
N GLN A 52 12.50 -5.15 19.18
CA GLN A 52 13.11 -4.55 20.36
C GLN A 52 14.34 -3.78 19.95
N GLN A 53 14.43 -2.52 20.38
CA GLN A 53 15.60 -1.69 20.20
C GLN A 53 16.31 -1.51 21.53
N GLU A 54 17.58 -1.88 21.60
CA GLU A 54 18.40 -1.66 22.78
C GLU A 54 18.68 -0.16 22.96
N ALA A 55 18.32 0.37 24.14
CA ALA A 55 18.43 1.83 24.38
C ALA A 55 19.89 2.33 24.35
N ALA A 56 20.85 1.52 24.79
CA ALA A 56 22.25 1.89 24.85
C ALA A 56 22.93 1.86 23.49
N SER A 57 22.86 0.74 22.79
CA SER A 57 23.51 0.55 21.48
C SER A 57 22.67 1.10 20.32
N GLY A 58 21.35 0.97 20.40
CA GLY A 58 20.42 1.23 19.30
C GLY A 58 20.24 0.03 18.37
N ASP A 59 20.79 -1.12 18.70
CA ASP A 59 20.67 -2.35 17.94
C ASP A 59 19.25 -2.92 18.02
N ILE A 60 18.82 -3.59 16.93
CA ILE A 60 17.50 -4.20 16.83
C ILE A 60 17.61 -5.72 17.05
N THR A 61 16.75 -6.22 17.92
CA THR A 61 16.52 -7.66 18.15
C THR A 61 15.08 -8.01 17.79
N LEU A 62 14.88 -9.16 17.15
CA LEU A 62 13.58 -9.66 16.73
C LEU A 62 13.17 -10.85 17.62
N LEU A 63 12.06 -10.69 18.34
CA LEU A 63 11.49 -11.75 19.18
C LEU A 63 10.29 -12.40 18.47
N PRO A 64 10.34 -13.74 18.20
CA PRO A 64 9.25 -14.42 17.51
C PRO A 64 7.91 -14.33 18.27
N GLN A 65 6.83 -14.04 17.54
CA GLN A 65 5.46 -14.00 18.03
C GLN A 65 4.57 -15.00 17.30
N LYS A 66 3.54 -15.50 17.99
CA LYS A 66 2.50 -16.31 17.36
C LYS A 66 1.51 -15.44 16.61
N THR A 67 0.98 -15.94 15.50
CA THR A 67 -0.07 -15.30 14.71
C THR A 67 -1.14 -16.31 14.31
N ASN A 68 -2.39 -15.87 14.21
CA ASN A 68 -3.53 -16.66 13.75
C ASN A 68 -3.78 -16.54 12.24
N LEU A 69 -2.90 -15.85 11.50
CA LEU A 69 -2.99 -15.78 10.05
C LEU A 69 -2.62 -17.14 9.45
N ILE A 70 -3.62 -17.83 8.91
CA ILE A 70 -3.47 -19.14 8.26
C ILE A 70 -3.96 -18.99 6.83
N TYR A 71 -3.13 -19.40 5.87
CA TYR A 71 -3.48 -19.47 4.46
C TYR A 71 -4.07 -20.85 4.14
N GLN A 72 -5.13 -20.87 3.34
CA GLN A 72 -5.67 -22.11 2.79
C GLN A 72 -4.82 -22.60 1.60
N THR A 73 -4.29 -21.67 0.81
CA THR A 73 -3.45 -21.93 -0.35
C THR A 73 -2.28 -20.94 -0.42
N SER A 74 -1.36 -21.15 -1.37
CA SER A 74 -0.22 -20.24 -1.54
C SER A 74 -0.68 -18.84 -1.97
N LEU A 75 -0.01 -17.81 -1.46
CA LEU A 75 -0.26 -16.43 -1.81
C LEU A 75 0.41 -16.02 -3.12
N ILE A 76 -0.28 -15.21 -3.91
CA ILE A 76 0.26 -14.57 -5.12
C ILE A 76 0.47 -13.07 -4.94
N TYR A 77 -0.35 -12.41 -4.12
CA TYR A 77 -0.22 -10.99 -3.78
C TYR A 77 -0.40 -10.78 -2.30
N CYS A 78 0.32 -9.79 -1.76
CA CYS A 78 0.19 -9.36 -0.39
C CYS A 78 0.50 -7.88 -0.27
N PHE A 79 -0.43 -7.13 0.30
CA PHE A 79 -0.35 -5.70 0.59
C PHE A 79 -0.73 -5.46 2.04
N ASN A 80 -0.42 -4.30 2.58
CA ASN A 80 -0.73 -3.98 3.97
C ASN A 80 -0.96 -2.48 4.18
N ASP A 81 -1.67 -2.18 5.25
CA ASP A 81 -1.59 -0.91 5.98
C ASP A 81 -1.14 -1.16 7.43
N GLU A 82 -1.31 -0.17 8.31
CA GLU A 82 -0.86 -0.25 9.71
C GLU A 82 -1.66 -1.27 10.55
N GLN A 83 -2.89 -1.59 10.15
CA GLN A 83 -3.83 -2.42 10.92
C GLN A 83 -4.25 -3.69 10.22
N SER A 84 -4.00 -3.83 8.92
CA SER A 84 -4.52 -4.95 8.14
C SER A 84 -3.53 -5.44 7.09
N LEU A 85 -3.64 -6.74 6.82
CA LEU A 85 -2.97 -7.41 5.72
C LEU A 85 -4.01 -7.78 4.66
N TYR A 86 -3.76 -7.41 3.43
CA TYR A 86 -4.59 -7.70 2.25
C TYR A 86 -3.86 -8.71 1.39
N TYR A 87 -4.45 -9.90 1.19
CA TYR A 87 -3.77 -10.91 0.42
C TYR A 87 -4.68 -11.64 -0.57
N ILE A 88 -4.09 -12.12 -1.64
CA ILE A 88 -4.77 -12.89 -2.67
C ILE A 88 -4.04 -14.21 -2.83
N ASP A 89 -4.80 -15.30 -2.75
CA ASP A 89 -4.28 -16.65 -2.91
C ASP A 89 -4.21 -17.09 -4.39
N LYS A 90 -3.71 -18.29 -4.65
CA LYS A 90 -3.57 -18.83 -6.02
C LYS A 90 -4.90 -19.16 -6.69
N GLU A 91 -5.99 -19.28 -5.94
CA GLU A 91 -7.37 -19.39 -6.43
C GLU A 91 -8.00 -18.00 -6.70
N PHE A 92 -7.20 -16.92 -6.57
CA PHE A 92 -7.61 -15.53 -6.74
C PHE A 92 -8.62 -15.02 -5.69
N ASN A 93 -8.73 -15.70 -4.57
CA ASN A 93 -9.55 -15.20 -3.47
C ASN A 93 -8.83 -14.08 -2.73
N PHE A 94 -9.51 -12.95 -2.60
CA PHE A 94 -9.05 -11.79 -1.87
C PHE A 94 -9.56 -11.83 -0.43
N TYR A 95 -8.64 -11.68 0.52
CA TYR A 95 -8.90 -11.66 1.96
C TYR A 95 -8.31 -10.41 2.60
N ALA A 96 -8.96 -9.94 3.66
CA ALA A 96 -8.45 -8.95 4.59
C ALA A 96 -8.26 -9.57 5.98
N PHE A 97 -7.04 -9.53 6.50
CA PHE A 97 -6.73 -9.97 7.85
C PHE A 97 -6.49 -8.75 8.74
N HIS A 98 -7.39 -8.54 9.71
CA HIS A 98 -7.27 -7.44 10.66
C HIS A 98 -6.32 -7.82 11.80
N ILE A 99 -5.16 -7.19 11.86
CA ILE A 99 -4.05 -7.52 12.75
C ILE A 99 -4.42 -7.41 14.23
N PRO A 100 -5.08 -6.32 14.72
CA PRO A 100 -5.42 -6.20 16.14
C PRO A 100 -6.37 -7.28 16.65
N THR A 101 -7.38 -7.66 15.86
CA THR A 101 -8.38 -8.66 16.28
C THR A 101 -8.05 -10.07 15.83
N GLN A 102 -7.02 -10.25 15.00
CA GLN A 102 -6.62 -11.54 14.41
C GLN A 102 -7.76 -12.22 13.62
N LYS A 103 -8.66 -11.41 13.03
CA LYS A 103 -9.79 -11.88 12.22
C LYS A 103 -9.47 -11.81 10.75
N ASN A 104 -9.85 -12.85 10.02
CA ASN A 104 -9.72 -12.95 8.58
C ASN A 104 -11.10 -12.84 7.94
N GLU A 105 -11.25 -11.99 6.92
CA GLU A 105 -12.49 -11.77 6.18
C GLU A 105 -12.24 -12.10 4.70
N PHE A 106 -13.11 -12.90 4.11
CA PHE A 106 -13.17 -13.09 2.67
C PHE A 106 -13.88 -11.87 2.04
N ILE A 107 -13.27 -11.29 1.02
CA ILE A 107 -13.79 -10.08 0.36
C ILE A 107 -14.44 -10.44 -0.96
N ALA A 108 -13.69 -11.04 -1.88
CA ALA A 108 -14.19 -11.41 -3.21
C ALA A 108 -13.23 -12.40 -3.90
N ASN A 109 -13.71 -13.07 -4.94
CA ASN A 109 -12.82 -13.72 -5.90
C ASN A 109 -12.54 -12.75 -7.06
N LEU A 110 -11.27 -12.49 -7.35
CA LEU A 110 -10.82 -11.55 -8.38
C LEU A 110 -10.24 -12.24 -9.62
N GLY A 111 -10.56 -13.52 -9.84
CA GLY A 111 -10.00 -14.31 -10.93
C GLY A 111 -10.30 -13.73 -12.30
N LYS A 112 -11.55 -13.31 -12.53
CA LYS A 112 -11.99 -12.66 -13.78
C LYS A 112 -11.23 -11.35 -14.01
N GLU A 113 -11.20 -10.50 -12.99
CA GLU A 113 -10.59 -9.16 -13.04
C GLU A 113 -9.07 -9.24 -13.27
N ILE A 114 -8.41 -10.20 -12.63
CA ILE A 114 -6.97 -10.43 -12.82
C ILE A 114 -6.68 -10.97 -14.23
N GLN A 115 -7.54 -11.85 -14.76
CA GLN A 115 -7.40 -12.35 -16.11
C GLN A 115 -7.57 -11.27 -17.18
N GLU A 116 -8.53 -10.36 -16.98
CA GLU A 116 -8.84 -9.26 -17.91
C GLU A 116 -7.85 -8.11 -17.81
N ARG A 117 -7.42 -7.71 -16.60
CA ARG A 117 -6.64 -6.49 -16.32
C ARG A 117 -5.17 -6.73 -16.00
N GLY A 118 -4.80 -7.98 -15.73
CA GLY A 118 -3.42 -8.35 -15.42
C GLY A 118 -3.05 -8.21 -13.95
N LYS A 119 -1.81 -7.80 -13.68
CA LYS A 119 -1.22 -7.81 -12.33
C LYS A 119 -1.77 -6.69 -11.47
N ILE A 120 -2.12 -7.03 -10.23
CA ILE A 120 -2.44 -6.06 -9.18
C ILE A 120 -1.16 -5.34 -8.74
N SER A 121 -1.24 -4.03 -8.62
CA SER A 121 -0.15 -3.15 -8.20
C SER A 121 -0.24 -2.75 -6.73
N SER A 122 -1.47 -2.49 -6.27
CA SER A 122 -1.71 -2.03 -4.90
C SER A 122 -3.16 -2.26 -4.47
N ILE A 123 -3.36 -2.37 -3.16
CA ILE A 123 -4.69 -2.45 -2.52
C ILE A 123 -4.71 -1.46 -1.36
N VAL A 124 -5.81 -0.70 -1.24
CA VAL A 124 -6.07 0.21 -0.12
C VAL A 124 -7.48 0.01 0.39
N HIS A 125 -7.62 -0.07 1.71
CA HIS A 125 -8.90 -0.05 2.40
C HIS A 125 -9.30 1.39 2.74
N TYR A 126 -10.52 1.77 2.35
CA TYR A 126 -11.07 3.09 2.59
C TYR A 126 -12.55 2.97 2.99
N HIS A 127 -12.87 3.31 4.23
CA HIS A 127 -14.18 3.07 4.84
C HIS A 127 -14.64 1.61 4.72
N ASN A 128 -15.77 1.36 4.08
CA ASN A 128 -16.32 0.02 3.85
C ASN A 128 -15.96 -0.53 2.45
N SER A 129 -14.88 0.00 1.84
CA SER A 129 -14.54 -0.31 0.46
C SER A 129 -13.06 -0.63 0.31
N TYR A 130 -12.74 -1.39 -0.73
CA TYR A 130 -11.36 -1.65 -1.14
C TYR A 130 -11.13 -1.08 -2.53
N PHE A 131 -10.00 -0.41 -2.71
CA PHE A 131 -9.48 0.00 -4.00
C PHE A 131 -8.43 -0.99 -4.43
N VAL A 132 -8.56 -1.53 -5.65
CA VAL A 132 -7.61 -2.49 -6.24
C VAL A 132 -7.08 -1.91 -7.54
N GLY A 133 -5.82 -1.50 -7.54
CA GLY A 133 -5.13 -0.96 -8.72
C GLY A 133 -4.47 -2.05 -9.54
N PHE A 134 -4.49 -1.92 -10.87
CA PHE A 134 -3.85 -2.83 -11.81
C PHE A 134 -2.74 -2.12 -12.58
N LEU A 135 -1.61 -2.81 -12.78
CA LEU A 135 -0.44 -2.23 -13.45
C LEU A 135 -0.70 -1.78 -14.88
N MET A 136 -1.64 -2.44 -15.57
CA MET A 136 -1.88 -2.22 -17.00
C MET A 136 -3.25 -1.61 -17.31
N ASP A 137 -4.23 -1.78 -16.41
CA ASP A 137 -5.62 -1.45 -16.73
C ASP A 137 -6.44 -0.99 -15.53
N GLY A 138 -6.32 0.27 -15.17
CA GLY A 138 -7.23 0.99 -14.27
C GLY A 138 -7.29 0.51 -12.84
N ILE A 139 -8.45 0.70 -12.25
CA ILE A 139 -8.71 0.49 -10.82
C ILE A 139 -10.14 -0.02 -10.60
N LEU A 140 -10.30 -0.90 -9.64
CA LEU A 140 -11.60 -1.34 -9.14
C LEU A 140 -11.88 -0.76 -7.77
N LEU A 141 -13.15 -0.46 -7.53
CA LEU A 141 -13.73 -0.20 -6.23
C LEU A 141 -14.61 -1.40 -5.85
N LEU A 142 -14.29 -2.02 -4.72
CA LEU A 142 -15.09 -3.07 -4.10
C LEU A 142 -15.84 -2.44 -2.92
N GLU A 143 -17.15 -2.26 -3.04
CA GLU A 143 -17.96 -1.57 -2.05
C GLU A 143 -18.87 -2.56 -1.30
N LYS A 144 -18.77 -2.58 0.04
CA LYS A 144 -19.55 -3.48 0.88
C LYS A 144 -21.01 -3.06 0.89
N GLN A 145 -21.89 -3.96 0.47
CA GLN A 145 -23.33 -3.76 0.48
C GLN A 145 -23.91 -3.98 1.88
N LYS A 146 -24.68 -3.01 2.37
CA LYS A 146 -25.22 -3.03 3.75
C LYS A 146 -26.14 -4.21 4.04
N GLU A 147 -26.92 -4.64 3.03
CA GLU A 147 -27.96 -5.66 3.21
C GLU A 147 -27.44 -7.10 3.08
N THR A 148 -26.47 -7.33 2.21
CA THR A 148 -26.03 -8.69 1.84
C THR A 148 -24.67 -9.07 2.39
N ASN A 149 -23.94 -8.12 2.96
CA ASN A 149 -22.55 -8.28 3.40
C ASN A 149 -21.58 -8.73 2.26
N HIS A 150 -22.02 -8.67 1.00
CA HIS A 150 -21.22 -8.92 -0.19
C HIS A 150 -20.60 -7.62 -0.70
N TYR A 151 -19.49 -7.75 -1.43
CA TYR A 151 -18.83 -6.61 -2.08
C TYR A 151 -19.28 -6.52 -3.53
N GLN A 152 -19.79 -5.35 -3.91
CA GLN A 152 -20.06 -5.00 -5.30
C GLN A 152 -18.76 -4.49 -5.93
N ILE A 153 -18.41 -5.03 -7.09
CA ILE A 153 -17.20 -4.67 -7.83
C ILE A 153 -17.59 -3.72 -8.97
N GLN A 154 -16.93 -2.56 -9.03
CA GLN A 154 -17.14 -1.58 -10.09
C GLN A 154 -15.80 -0.99 -10.57
N SER A 155 -15.70 -0.69 -11.87
CA SER A 155 -14.56 0.03 -12.44
C SER A 155 -14.70 1.52 -12.20
N LEU A 156 -13.63 2.18 -11.80
CA LEU A 156 -13.57 3.64 -11.82
C LEU A 156 -13.05 4.14 -13.18
N PRO A 157 -13.40 5.37 -13.61
CA PRO A 157 -13.10 5.87 -14.94
C PRO A 157 -11.63 6.34 -15.09
N ILE A 158 -10.69 5.43 -14.86
CA ILE A 158 -9.25 5.63 -15.05
C ILE A 158 -8.79 4.63 -16.10
N ASN A 159 -8.46 5.12 -17.29
CA ASN A 159 -8.06 4.31 -18.43
C ASN A 159 -6.53 4.23 -18.57
N SER A 160 -5.84 4.00 -17.48
CA SER A 160 -4.39 3.89 -17.41
C SER A 160 -3.99 2.93 -16.31
N GLY A 161 -2.79 2.34 -16.41
CA GLY A 161 -2.24 1.55 -15.34
C GLY A 161 -2.14 2.36 -14.03
N VAL A 162 -2.41 1.72 -12.91
CA VAL A 162 -2.28 2.31 -11.57
C VAL A 162 -1.06 1.70 -10.90
N PHE A 163 -0.10 2.53 -10.50
CA PHE A 163 1.13 2.05 -9.86
C PHE A 163 1.10 2.10 -8.35
N CYS A 164 0.37 3.03 -7.78
CA CYS A 164 0.29 3.18 -6.35
C CYS A 164 -1.06 3.77 -5.91
N LEU A 165 -1.50 3.33 -4.75
CA LEU A 165 -2.65 3.84 -4.02
C LEU A 165 -2.19 4.24 -2.62
N LYS A 166 -2.70 5.35 -2.12
CA LYS A 166 -2.42 5.78 -0.74
C LYS A 166 -3.64 6.45 -0.13
N LYS A 167 -4.08 5.94 1.02
CA LYS A 167 -5.02 6.66 1.86
C LYS A 167 -4.31 7.85 2.50
N ASP A 168 -4.94 9.03 2.44
CA ASP A 168 -4.44 10.21 3.12
C ASP A 168 -4.56 10.04 4.65
N ARG A 169 -3.61 10.59 5.40
CA ARG A 169 -3.61 10.52 6.87
C ARG A 169 -4.43 11.61 7.53
N PHE A 170 -4.61 12.74 6.85
CA PHE A 170 -5.23 13.94 7.40
C PHE A 170 -6.58 14.23 6.78
N GLN A 171 -6.79 13.76 5.55
CA GLN A 171 -7.98 14.01 4.77
C GLN A 171 -8.65 12.70 4.40
N ASP A 172 -9.97 12.76 4.24
CA ASP A 172 -10.76 11.57 3.88
C ASP A 172 -10.74 11.32 2.37
N VAL A 173 -9.55 10.98 1.86
CA VAL A 173 -9.30 10.78 0.43
C VAL A 173 -8.35 9.61 0.16
N VAL A 174 -8.40 9.09 -1.07
CA VAL A 174 -7.46 8.12 -1.63
C VAL A 174 -6.72 8.74 -2.82
N TRP A 175 -5.41 8.75 -2.74
CA TRP A 175 -4.52 9.14 -3.82
C TRP A 175 -4.27 7.98 -4.77
N ILE A 176 -4.32 8.22 -6.08
CA ILE A 176 -4.16 7.22 -7.13
C ILE A 176 -3.10 7.70 -8.11
N GLY A 177 -1.92 7.08 -8.07
CA GLY A 177 -0.82 7.38 -9.00
C GLY A 177 -0.87 6.49 -10.23
N THR A 178 -0.84 7.08 -11.42
CA THR A 178 -1.07 6.39 -12.69
C THR A 178 0.15 6.34 -13.59
N ASP A 179 0.08 5.53 -14.65
CA ASP A 179 1.07 5.44 -15.72
C ASP A 179 0.80 6.50 -16.78
N GLY A 180 1.34 7.70 -16.59
CA GLY A 180 1.31 8.78 -17.57
C GLY A 180 0.07 9.68 -17.56
N GLN A 181 -0.93 9.43 -16.71
CA GLN A 181 -2.11 10.30 -16.55
C GLN A 181 -2.07 11.16 -15.27
N GLY A 182 -0.91 11.22 -14.61
CA GLY A 182 -0.72 11.98 -13.38
C GLY A 182 -1.30 11.32 -12.13
N VAL A 183 -1.84 12.13 -11.23
CA VAL A 183 -2.41 11.69 -9.95
C VAL A 183 -3.90 12.00 -9.94
N TYR A 184 -4.70 11.01 -9.58
CA TYR A 184 -6.12 11.17 -9.29
C TYR A 184 -6.35 11.15 -7.79
N LEU A 185 -7.47 11.72 -7.40
CA LEU A 185 -7.90 11.79 -6.02
C LEU A 185 -9.35 11.36 -5.94
N TYR A 186 -9.61 10.41 -5.06
CA TYR A 186 -10.96 9.95 -4.74
C TYR A 186 -11.38 10.46 -3.37
N SER A 187 -12.55 11.06 -3.26
CA SER A 187 -13.13 11.54 -1.99
C SER A 187 -14.56 11.06 -1.81
N ASN A 188 -14.92 10.70 -0.58
CA ASN A 188 -16.30 10.47 -0.14
C ASN A 188 -16.83 11.79 0.49
N PRO A 189 -18.12 12.19 0.36
CA PRO A 189 -19.27 11.39 -0.04
C PRO A 189 -19.67 11.50 -1.51
N LEU A 190 -18.95 12.26 -2.31
CA LEU A 190 -19.41 12.65 -3.64
C LEU A 190 -18.99 11.70 -4.77
N TYR A 191 -18.31 10.59 -4.45
CA TYR A 191 -17.74 9.69 -5.46
C TYR A 191 -16.99 10.45 -6.58
N SER A 192 -16.42 11.62 -6.25
CA SER A 192 -15.72 12.45 -7.21
C SER A 192 -14.25 12.08 -7.28
N ILE A 193 -13.78 11.82 -8.49
CA ILE A 193 -12.35 11.71 -8.76
C ILE A 193 -11.88 13.08 -9.22
N LYS A 194 -10.86 13.61 -8.53
CA LYS A 194 -10.18 14.83 -8.96
C LYS A 194 -8.82 14.48 -9.52
N SER A 195 -8.44 15.08 -10.60
CA SER A 195 -7.11 14.91 -11.19
C SER A 195 -6.20 16.06 -10.78
N MET A 196 -4.95 15.72 -10.49
CA MET A 196 -3.89 16.67 -10.25
C MET A 196 -2.92 16.61 -11.44
N VAL A 197 -2.80 17.69 -12.18
CA VAL A 197 -1.85 17.78 -13.29
C VAL A 197 -0.52 18.26 -12.75
N LEU A 198 0.48 17.38 -12.68
CA LEU A 198 1.78 17.66 -12.06
C LEU A 198 2.58 18.73 -12.81
N SER A 199 2.36 18.93 -14.12
CA SER A 199 2.96 19.99 -14.91
C SER A 199 2.58 21.41 -14.44
N ASN A 200 1.52 21.54 -13.65
CA ASN A 200 1.15 22.83 -13.06
C ASN A 200 2.11 23.25 -11.92
N TYR A 201 2.92 22.33 -11.38
CA TYR A 201 3.89 22.62 -10.30
C TYR A 201 5.31 22.79 -10.81
N THR A 202 5.65 22.08 -11.88
CA THR A 202 6.97 22.18 -12.49
C THR A 202 6.86 21.89 -13.99
N GLU A 203 7.58 22.63 -14.81
CA GLU A 203 7.52 22.55 -16.27
C GLU A 203 8.01 21.21 -16.87
N LYS A 204 8.33 20.19 -16.05
CA LYS A 204 9.10 19.03 -16.52
C LYS A 204 8.60 17.67 -16.05
N ILE A 205 7.41 17.53 -15.43
CA ILE A 205 6.92 16.22 -15.03
C ILE A 205 5.96 15.66 -16.09
N GLU A 206 6.54 14.97 -17.07
CA GLU A 206 5.80 14.22 -18.11
C GLU A 206 5.92 12.71 -17.92
N ARG A 207 6.60 12.25 -16.85
CA ARG A 207 6.89 10.84 -16.65
C ARG A 207 5.91 10.19 -15.67
N PRO A 208 5.65 8.87 -15.83
CA PRO A 208 4.75 8.14 -14.97
C PRO A 208 5.06 8.31 -13.49
N VAL A 209 4.00 8.50 -12.68
CA VAL A 209 4.10 8.48 -11.22
C VAL A 209 4.30 7.03 -10.75
N ARG A 210 5.32 6.81 -9.91
CA ARG A 210 5.68 5.49 -9.38
C ARG A 210 5.43 5.34 -7.89
N ALA A 211 5.47 6.44 -7.17
CA ALA A 211 5.27 6.46 -5.73
C ALA A 211 4.62 7.77 -5.30
N ILE A 212 3.79 7.68 -4.28
CA ILE A 212 3.24 8.85 -3.58
C ILE A 212 3.38 8.60 -2.08
N TYR A 213 3.69 9.66 -1.34
CA TYR A 213 3.81 9.61 0.11
C TYR A 213 3.40 10.95 0.70
N LEU A 214 2.61 10.92 1.76
CA LEU A 214 2.27 12.09 2.56
C LEU A 214 2.91 11.90 3.93
N ASP A 215 3.79 12.83 4.34
CA ASP A 215 4.43 12.79 5.64
C ASP A 215 3.57 13.41 6.75
N ASP A 216 4.06 13.35 7.99
CA ASP A 216 3.35 13.85 9.16
C ASP A 216 3.32 15.41 9.22
N GLU A 217 4.14 16.07 8.40
CA GLU A 217 4.22 17.53 8.27
C GLU A 217 3.34 18.06 7.11
N ARG A 218 2.44 17.24 6.58
CA ARG A 218 1.58 17.52 5.40
C ARG A 218 2.37 17.83 4.13
N THR A 219 3.55 17.27 4.00
CA THR A 219 4.30 17.36 2.76
C THR A 219 3.94 16.18 1.86
N PHE A 220 3.49 16.47 0.66
CA PHE A 220 3.13 15.47 -0.34
C PHE A 220 4.29 15.22 -1.30
N TRP A 221 4.75 13.99 -1.34
CA TRP A 221 5.88 13.55 -2.15
C TRP A 221 5.39 12.72 -3.34
N VAL A 222 5.84 13.05 -4.54
CA VAL A 222 5.49 12.33 -5.76
C VAL A 222 6.76 11.86 -6.44
N GLY A 223 7.00 10.56 -6.44
CA GLY A 223 8.13 9.92 -7.12
C GLY A 223 7.78 9.57 -8.56
N THR A 224 8.61 9.98 -9.51
CA THR A 224 8.42 9.78 -10.94
C THR A 224 9.43 8.81 -11.54
N LYS A 225 9.12 8.26 -12.73
CA LYS A 225 10.07 7.45 -13.49
C LYS A 225 10.98 8.36 -14.33
N GLY A 226 12.04 8.89 -13.71
CA GLY A 226 13.10 9.61 -14.44
C GLY A 226 13.06 11.13 -14.37
N ASN A 227 12.02 11.76 -13.75
CA ASN A 227 12.00 13.19 -13.45
C ASN A 227 12.27 13.52 -11.98
N GLY A 228 12.76 12.52 -11.20
CA GLY A 228 13.06 12.72 -9.80
C GLY A 228 11.83 12.68 -8.90
N ILE A 229 11.89 13.47 -7.82
CA ILE A 229 10.85 13.56 -6.79
C ILE A 229 10.33 14.99 -6.73
N LEU A 230 9.00 15.14 -6.83
CA LEU A 230 8.31 16.40 -6.54
C LEU A 230 7.92 16.42 -5.07
N LYS A 231 8.18 17.53 -4.39
CA LYS A 231 7.82 17.77 -3.01
C LYS A 231 6.87 18.96 -2.94
N ILE A 232 5.65 18.75 -2.45
CA ILE A 232 4.61 19.77 -2.30
C ILE A 232 4.39 20.01 -0.81
N TYR A 233 4.68 21.22 -0.36
CA TYR A 233 4.55 21.61 1.06
C TYR A 233 3.16 22.14 1.38
N ASP A 234 2.77 22.03 2.63
CA ASP A 234 1.49 22.57 3.18
C ASP A 234 0.28 22.14 2.35
N TYR A 235 0.31 20.91 1.85
CA TYR A 235 -0.74 20.37 1.01
C TYR A 235 -2.06 20.30 1.79
N GLU A 236 -3.09 20.98 1.30
CA GLU A 236 -4.47 20.89 1.76
C GLU A 236 -5.39 20.60 0.58
N PHE A 237 -6.29 19.62 0.76
CA PHE A 237 -7.16 19.11 -0.29
C PHE A 237 -8.06 20.18 -0.94
N ASP A 238 -8.56 21.12 -0.15
CA ASP A 238 -9.48 22.18 -0.59
C ASP A 238 -8.78 23.48 -1.01
N LYS A 239 -7.46 23.59 -0.82
CA LYS A 239 -6.68 24.69 -1.37
C LYS A 239 -6.47 24.50 -2.86
N ASN A 240 -6.56 25.59 -3.61
CA ASN A 240 -6.07 25.58 -4.99
C ASN A 240 -4.60 25.16 -4.98
N ILE A 241 -4.28 24.24 -5.83
CA ILE A 241 -2.93 23.67 -5.99
C ILE A 241 -1.87 24.75 -6.24
N SER A 242 -2.27 25.88 -6.87
CA SER A 242 -1.44 27.08 -7.07
C SER A 242 -0.96 27.71 -5.76
N ASP A 243 -1.60 27.43 -4.63
CA ASP A 243 -1.28 28.01 -3.32
C ASP A 243 -0.30 27.15 -2.51
N CYS A 244 0.03 25.94 -2.99
CA CYS A 244 1.01 25.06 -2.40
C CYS A 244 2.41 25.34 -2.98
N ARG A 245 3.44 25.31 -2.13
CA ARG A 245 4.85 25.45 -2.57
C ARG A 245 5.37 24.08 -3.02
N ALA A 246 5.98 24.02 -4.20
CA ALA A 246 6.65 22.84 -4.72
C ALA A 246 8.18 22.93 -4.55
#